data_bf11aff3d4c5a275cbe0ef9deb5ffa17
#
_entry.id   bf11aff3d4c5a275cbe0ef9deb5ffa17
#
_cell.length_a   1.000
_cell.length_b   1.000
_cell.length_c   1.000
_cell.angle_alpha   90.00
_cell.angle_beta   90.00
_cell.angle_gamma   90.00
#
_symmetry.space_group_name_H-M   'P 1'
#
loop_
_entity.id
_entity.type
_entity.pdbx_description
1 polymer ?
#
loop_
_entity_poly.entity_id
_entity_poly.type
_entity_poly.pdbx_seq_one_letter_code
_entity_poly.pdbx_strand_id
1 'polypeptide(L)'
;MNAMRRIDYAARKDAINAQKRAAYAARKNFSVYSSLNMEPKPVTMQSISNIKSFNCETLDGAKQQQLQSAHKRLLMTAAKQPPGVEVGKAFDLNMKPLTQDVVGSAEGHSVKLPNFNVPYAVIHTHPACGVFSPGDLLSFVDNESLKLMIAIGHNGHIFAVEKSSEYNSNEANGIVWQLSAEIDRLKNIPRAELPDEQLLEQTEKLVWQAIRELQKNGVKFYE
;
A
#
# COMPACT_ATOMS: atom_id res chain seq x y z
N MET A 1 5.96 -42.98 0.79
CA MET A 1 5.88 -41.62 1.32
C MET A 1 5.12 -41.66 2.64
N ASN A 2 5.78 -41.32 3.76
CA ASN A 2 5.35 -41.59 5.13
C ASN A 2 4.05 -40.84 5.49
N ALA A 3 3.13 -41.49 6.19
CA ALA A 3 1.86 -40.91 6.67
C ALA A 3 2.05 -39.61 7.48
N MET A 4 3.12 -39.51 8.26
CA MET A 4 3.51 -38.28 8.98
C MET A 4 3.74 -37.08 8.06
N ARG A 5 4.41 -37.25 6.89
CA ARG A 5 4.62 -36.15 5.95
C ARG A 5 3.32 -35.66 5.28
N ARG A 6 2.32 -36.56 5.15
CA ARG A 6 0.99 -36.20 4.62
C ARG A 6 0.18 -35.38 5.61
N ILE A 7 0.25 -35.69 6.89
CA ILE A 7 -0.44 -34.97 7.99
C ILE A 7 0.18 -33.57 8.12
N ASP A 8 1.50 -33.45 8.09
CA ASP A 8 2.21 -32.17 8.21
C ASP A 8 1.93 -31.26 6.99
N TYR A 9 1.85 -31.83 5.78
CA TYR A 9 1.47 -31.10 4.57
C TYR A 9 0.01 -30.63 4.59
N ALA A 10 -0.92 -31.46 5.08
CA ALA A 10 -2.33 -31.09 5.21
C ALA A 10 -2.53 -29.97 6.23
N ALA A 11 -1.90 -30.07 7.41
CA ALA A 11 -1.95 -29.05 8.45
C ALA A 11 -1.37 -27.70 7.98
N ARG A 12 -0.25 -27.71 7.24
CA ARG A 12 0.32 -26.50 6.63
C ARG A 12 -0.60 -25.88 5.56
N LYS A 13 -1.22 -26.73 4.72
CA LYS A 13 -2.16 -26.30 3.71
C LYS A 13 -3.42 -25.65 4.33
N ASP A 14 -3.93 -26.23 5.41
CA ASP A 14 -5.10 -25.70 6.12
C ASP A 14 -4.77 -24.39 6.85
N ALA A 15 -3.59 -24.27 7.44
CA ALA A 15 -3.10 -23.03 8.03
C ALA A 15 -2.94 -21.93 6.98
N ILE A 16 -2.33 -22.22 5.81
CA ILE A 16 -2.20 -21.29 4.69
C ILE A 16 -3.58 -20.88 4.14
N ASN A 17 -4.53 -21.81 4.03
CA ASN A 17 -5.88 -21.52 3.55
C ASN A 17 -6.71 -20.74 4.59
N ALA A 18 -6.50 -20.99 5.89
CA ALA A 18 -7.09 -20.19 6.95
C ALA A 18 -6.54 -18.75 6.92
N GLN A 19 -5.23 -18.60 6.77
CA GLN A 19 -4.58 -17.32 6.56
C GLN A 19 -5.15 -16.59 5.33
N LYS A 20 -5.24 -17.23 4.17
CA LYS A 20 -5.82 -16.64 2.95
C LYS A 20 -7.28 -16.23 3.12
N ARG A 21 -8.10 -17.01 3.84
CA ARG A 21 -9.50 -16.66 4.13
C ARG A 21 -9.63 -15.46 5.05
N ALA A 22 -8.80 -15.41 6.09
CA ALA A 22 -8.74 -14.26 6.96
C ALA A 22 -8.24 -13.01 6.18
N ALA A 23 -7.20 -13.11 5.29
CA ALA A 23 -6.77 -12.03 4.41
C ALA A 23 -7.92 -11.52 3.52
N TYR A 24 -8.69 -12.43 2.96
CA TYR A 24 -9.85 -12.05 2.16
C TYR A 24 -10.94 -11.34 2.98
N ALA A 25 -11.17 -11.79 4.22
CA ALA A 25 -12.08 -11.12 5.15
C ALA A 25 -11.56 -9.72 5.56
N ALA A 26 -10.26 -9.60 5.85
CA ALA A 26 -9.61 -8.32 6.13
C ALA A 26 -9.76 -7.34 4.94
N ARG A 27 -9.56 -7.81 3.68
CA ARG A 27 -9.77 -6.97 2.48
C ARG A 27 -11.17 -6.36 2.38
N LYS A 28 -12.21 -7.06 2.86
CA LYS A 28 -13.58 -6.51 2.91
C LYS A 28 -13.73 -5.39 3.94
N ASN A 29 -12.94 -5.42 5.01
CA ASN A 29 -13.03 -4.46 6.11
C ASN A 29 -12.15 -3.21 5.91
N PHE A 30 -11.24 -3.20 4.91
CA PHE A 30 -10.37 -2.05 4.62
C PHE A 30 -11.08 -0.83 4.00
N SER A 31 -12.34 -0.98 3.55
CA SER A 31 -13.11 0.15 3.02
C SER A 31 -13.39 1.27 4.04
N VAL A 32 -13.07 1.04 5.32
CA VAL A 32 -13.34 1.99 6.41
C VAL A 32 -12.29 3.10 6.55
N TYR A 33 -11.10 2.97 5.92
CA TYR A 33 -10.14 4.09 5.88
C TYR A 33 -10.69 5.29 5.10
N SER A 34 -11.59 5.01 4.16
CA SER A 34 -12.34 6.02 3.41
C SER A 34 -13.45 6.71 4.21
N SER A 35 -13.87 6.13 5.34
CA SER A 35 -14.92 6.71 6.20
C SER A 35 -14.38 7.59 7.33
N LEU A 36 -13.06 7.56 7.58
CA LEU A 36 -12.43 8.52 8.47
C LEU A 36 -12.24 9.82 7.68
N ASN A 37 -12.98 10.85 8.03
CA ASN A 37 -13.07 12.17 7.39
C ASN A 37 -11.71 12.90 7.24
N MET A 38 -10.79 12.32 6.48
CA MET A 38 -9.58 13.02 6.07
C MET A 38 -9.95 13.89 4.86
N GLU A 39 -9.97 15.21 5.05
CA GLU A 39 -10.26 16.14 3.96
C GLU A 39 -9.26 15.97 2.81
N PRO A 40 -9.73 15.67 1.60
CA PRO A 40 -8.86 15.57 0.44
C PRO A 40 -8.24 16.95 0.15
N LYS A 41 -6.94 16.98 -0.06
CA LYS A 41 -6.23 18.20 -0.45
C LYS A 41 -6.24 18.34 -1.98
N PRO A 42 -6.39 19.54 -2.53
CA PRO A 42 -6.29 19.74 -3.96
C PRO A 42 -4.84 19.53 -4.43
N VAL A 43 -4.67 18.96 -5.61
CA VAL A 43 -3.38 18.97 -6.31
C VAL A 43 -3.13 20.37 -6.84
N THR A 44 -1.95 20.93 -6.56
CA THR A 44 -1.52 22.25 -7.03
C THR A 44 -0.30 22.13 -7.95
N MET A 45 -0.03 23.18 -8.75
CA MET A 45 1.21 23.23 -9.54
C MET A 45 2.45 23.19 -8.65
N GLN A 46 2.37 23.76 -7.45
CA GLN A 46 3.43 23.73 -6.46
C GLN A 46 3.68 22.29 -5.98
N SER A 47 2.62 21.51 -5.67
CA SER A 47 2.76 20.13 -5.26
C SER A 47 3.38 19.25 -6.35
N ILE A 48 3.04 19.48 -7.63
CA ILE A 48 3.65 18.78 -8.76
C ILE A 48 5.15 19.16 -8.91
N SER A 49 5.50 20.42 -8.72
CA SER A 49 6.89 20.88 -8.81
C SER A 49 7.75 20.40 -7.64
N ASN A 50 7.15 20.19 -6.48
CA ASN A 50 7.83 19.71 -5.27
C ASN A 50 8.20 18.22 -5.30
N ILE A 51 7.70 17.46 -6.28
CA ILE A 51 8.03 16.03 -6.41
C ILE A 51 9.54 15.89 -6.59
N LYS A 52 10.16 15.28 -5.59
CA LYS A 52 11.58 14.94 -5.60
C LYS A 52 11.80 13.57 -6.25
N SER A 53 12.99 13.34 -6.77
CA SER A 53 13.46 11.98 -7.04
C SER A 53 13.92 11.34 -5.74
N PHE A 54 13.74 10.04 -5.61
CA PHE A 54 14.37 9.26 -4.56
C PHE A 54 15.14 8.09 -5.18
N ASN A 55 16.18 7.65 -4.49
CA ASN A 55 16.98 6.52 -4.94
C ASN A 55 16.43 5.24 -4.32
N CYS A 56 16.06 4.27 -5.16
CA CYS A 56 15.69 2.92 -4.75
C CYS A 56 16.62 1.89 -5.40
N GLU A 57 16.70 0.70 -4.84
CA GLU A 57 17.58 -0.35 -5.39
C GLU A 57 16.97 -1.06 -6.60
N THR A 58 15.64 -1.11 -6.66
CA THR A 58 14.89 -1.76 -7.74
C THR A 58 15.07 -1.09 -9.10
N LEU A 59 15.35 0.23 -9.12
CA LEU A 59 15.46 1.01 -10.36
C LEU A 59 16.83 1.73 -10.45
N ASP A 60 17.48 1.67 -11.59
CA ASP A 60 18.69 2.45 -11.87
C ASP A 60 18.39 3.96 -12.07
N GLY A 61 19.43 4.79 -12.09
CA GLY A 61 19.27 6.24 -12.13
C GLY A 61 18.47 6.79 -13.31
N ALA A 62 18.56 6.19 -14.51
CA ALA A 62 17.77 6.60 -15.67
C ALA A 62 16.28 6.28 -15.47
N LYS A 63 15.98 5.11 -14.90
CA LYS A 63 14.62 4.71 -14.58
C LYS A 63 14.02 5.52 -13.44
N GLN A 64 14.82 5.94 -12.46
CA GLN A 64 14.39 6.85 -11.40
C GLN A 64 13.93 8.21 -11.93
N GLN A 65 14.60 8.76 -12.95
CA GLN A 65 14.15 9.98 -13.63
C GLN A 65 12.83 9.78 -14.39
N GLN A 66 12.66 8.60 -15.02
CA GLN A 66 11.39 8.24 -15.67
C GLN A 66 10.28 8.10 -14.62
N LEU A 67 10.57 7.51 -13.46
CA LEU A 67 9.65 7.37 -12.34
C LEU A 67 9.21 8.74 -11.82
N GLN A 68 10.14 9.68 -11.58
CA GLN A 68 9.80 11.05 -11.18
C GLN A 68 8.86 11.74 -12.19
N SER A 69 9.13 11.54 -13.48
CA SER A 69 8.26 12.05 -14.55
C SER A 69 6.88 11.39 -14.53
N ALA A 70 6.80 10.10 -14.20
CA ALA A 70 5.54 9.37 -14.05
C ALA A 70 4.74 9.88 -12.84
N HIS A 71 5.40 10.17 -11.71
CA HIS A 71 4.77 10.77 -10.53
C HIS A 71 4.09 12.11 -10.86
N LYS A 72 4.81 12.99 -11.55
CA LYS A 72 4.26 14.30 -11.97
C LYS A 72 3.05 14.15 -12.88
N ARG A 73 3.11 13.24 -13.86
CA ARG A 73 1.98 12.94 -14.75
C ARG A 73 0.79 12.37 -13.99
N LEU A 74 1.03 11.46 -13.04
CA LEU A 74 -0.05 10.86 -12.26
C LEU A 74 -0.78 11.91 -11.40
N LEU A 75 -0.04 12.83 -10.74
CA LEU A 75 -0.66 13.94 -10.03
C LEU A 75 -1.45 14.88 -10.97
N MET A 76 -0.96 15.12 -12.19
CA MET A 76 -1.72 15.89 -13.20
C MET A 76 -3.02 15.19 -13.60
N THR A 77 -3.03 13.84 -13.64
CA THR A 77 -4.25 13.06 -13.85
C THR A 77 -5.18 13.17 -12.63
N ALA A 78 -4.66 13.06 -11.41
CA ALA A 78 -5.42 13.20 -10.17
C ALA A 78 -6.05 14.61 -10.03
N ALA A 79 -5.35 15.67 -10.45
CA ALA A 79 -5.86 17.04 -10.44
C ALA A 79 -7.16 17.24 -11.26
N LYS A 80 -7.46 16.33 -12.18
CA LYS A 80 -8.66 16.36 -13.05
C LYS A 80 -9.81 15.53 -12.49
N GLN A 81 -9.57 14.81 -11.39
CA GLN A 81 -10.57 13.94 -10.77
C GLN A 81 -11.34 14.69 -9.67
N PRO A 82 -12.54 14.21 -9.32
CA PRO A 82 -13.23 14.69 -8.13
C PRO A 82 -12.37 14.57 -6.86
N PRO A 83 -12.58 15.42 -5.85
CA PRO A 83 -11.87 15.31 -4.57
C PRO A 83 -12.00 13.91 -3.96
N GLY A 84 -10.90 13.39 -3.40
CA GLY A 84 -10.88 12.08 -2.76
C GLY A 84 -10.66 10.89 -3.69
N VAL A 85 -10.66 11.09 -5.02
CA VAL A 85 -10.41 10.01 -5.97
C VAL A 85 -8.91 9.75 -6.12
N GLU A 86 -8.51 8.51 -5.92
CA GLU A 86 -7.15 8.06 -6.16
C GLU A 86 -6.92 7.69 -7.62
N VAL A 87 -5.70 7.87 -8.08
CA VAL A 87 -5.25 7.43 -9.40
C VAL A 87 -4.01 6.57 -9.23
N GLY A 88 -3.92 5.47 -9.97
CA GLY A 88 -2.79 4.56 -9.89
C GLY A 88 -2.29 4.10 -11.25
N LYS A 89 -1.06 3.59 -11.27
CA LYS A 89 -0.42 3.04 -12.46
C LYS A 89 0.60 1.99 -12.09
N ALA A 90 0.71 0.94 -12.90
CA ALA A 90 1.73 -0.08 -12.76
C ALA A 90 2.74 -0.04 -13.92
N PHE A 91 3.98 -0.38 -13.60
CA PHE A 91 5.10 -0.46 -14.54
C PHE A 91 5.90 -1.75 -14.28
N ASP A 92 6.47 -2.34 -15.32
CA ASP A 92 7.55 -3.31 -15.12
C ASP A 92 8.82 -2.60 -14.60
N LEU A 93 9.83 -3.38 -14.20
CA LEU A 93 11.09 -2.80 -13.69
C LEU A 93 11.96 -2.14 -14.77
N ASN A 94 11.52 -2.12 -16.03
CA ASN A 94 12.10 -1.32 -17.11
C ASN A 94 11.29 -0.04 -17.37
N MET A 95 10.37 0.32 -16.46
CA MET A 95 9.49 1.48 -16.58
C MET A 95 8.53 1.45 -17.77
N LYS A 96 8.34 0.26 -18.39
CA LYS A 96 7.28 0.06 -19.39
C LYS A 96 5.93 -0.01 -18.68
N PRO A 97 4.93 0.79 -19.07
CA PRO A 97 3.60 0.75 -18.48
C PRO A 97 2.95 -0.63 -18.63
N LEU A 98 2.48 -1.20 -17.54
CA LEU A 98 1.65 -2.42 -17.51
C LEU A 98 0.15 -2.08 -17.49
N THR A 99 -0.18 -0.84 -17.09
CA THR A 99 -1.55 -0.30 -17.17
C THR A 99 -1.56 1.09 -17.78
N GLN A 100 -2.74 1.53 -18.25
CA GLN A 100 -3.03 2.95 -18.35
C GLN A 100 -3.17 3.57 -16.94
N ASP A 101 -3.40 4.87 -16.83
CA ASP A 101 -3.79 5.47 -15.57
C ASP A 101 -5.14 4.88 -15.16
N VAL A 102 -5.20 4.25 -13.99
CA VAL A 102 -6.42 3.67 -13.41
C VAL A 102 -6.97 4.66 -12.42
N VAL A 103 -8.21 5.07 -12.63
CA VAL A 103 -8.92 6.00 -11.74
C VAL A 103 -9.77 5.18 -10.78
N GLY A 104 -9.62 5.43 -9.50
CA GLY A 104 -10.42 4.81 -8.45
C GLY A 104 -11.88 5.26 -8.48
N SER A 105 -12.72 4.63 -7.69
CA SER A 105 -14.11 5.08 -7.52
C SER A 105 -14.19 6.21 -6.51
N ALA A 106 -15.10 7.16 -6.74
CA ALA A 106 -15.36 8.23 -5.78
C ALA A 106 -15.92 7.71 -4.43
N GLU A 107 -16.61 6.57 -4.46
CA GLU A 107 -17.22 5.94 -3.29
C GLU A 107 -16.21 5.09 -2.49
N GLY A 108 -15.15 4.60 -3.13
CA GLY A 108 -14.20 3.67 -2.53
C GLY A 108 -12.90 4.31 -2.03
N HIS A 109 -12.62 5.57 -2.36
CA HIS A 109 -11.37 6.28 -2.03
C HIS A 109 -10.11 5.41 -2.20
N SER A 110 -10.12 4.49 -3.16
CA SER A 110 -9.03 3.59 -3.41
C SER A 110 -8.94 3.21 -4.89
N VAL A 111 -7.73 3.03 -5.38
CA VAL A 111 -7.47 2.53 -6.73
C VAL A 111 -7.11 1.06 -6.68
N LYS A 112 -7.78 0.24 -7.52
CA LYS A 112 -7.49 -1.19 -7.64
C LYS A 112 -6.65 -1.43 -8.89
N LEU A 113 -5.40 -1.78 -8.70
CA LEU A 113 -4.51 -2.19 -9.77
C LEU A 113 -4.47 -3.73 -9.88
N PRO A 114 -4.37 -4.28 -11.10
CA PRO A 114 -4.24 -5.71 -11.28
C PRO A 114 -2.90 -6.23 -10.75
N ASN A 115 -2.86 -7.51 -10.37
CA ASN A 115 -1.63 -8.20 -10.04
C ASN A 115 -0.97 -8.73 -11.32
N PHE A 116 0.35 -8.73 -11.35
CA PHE A 116 1.14 -9.24 -12.48
C PHE A 116 2.06 -10.38 -12.03
N ASN A 117 2.33 -11.31 -12.94
CA ASN A 117 3.25 -12.44 -12.70
C ASN A 117 4.72 -12.11 -13.05
N VAL A 118 5.02 -10.85 -13.33
CA VAL A 118 6.37 -10.32 -13.57
C VAL A 118 6.72 -9.33 -12.47
N PRO A 119 8.00 -9.14 -12.11
CA PRO A 119 8.40 -8.11 -11.17
C PRO A 119 7.96 -6.72 -11.64
N TYR A 120 7.31 -5.96 -10.75
CA TYR A 120 6.73 -4.67 -11.12
C TYR A 120 6.71 -3.66 -9.96
N ALA A 121 6.49 -2.41 -10.33
CA ALA A 121 6.28 -1.28 -9.44
C ALA A 121 4.87 -0.70 -9.61
N VAL A 122 4.32 -0.18 -8.52
CA VAL A 122 3.05 0.54 -8.48
C VAL A 122 3.26 1.94 -7.95
N ILE A 123 2.64 2.92 -8.60
CA ILE A 123 2.47 4.27 -8.08
C ILE A 123 0.98 4.56 -7.94
N HIS A 124 0.57 5.20 -6.84
CA HIS A 124 -0.80 5.67 -6.65
C HIS A 124 -0.84 6.96 -5.84
N THR A 125 -1.93 7.70 -5.94
CA THR A 125 -2.08 8.99 -5.26
C THR A 125 -2.85 8.84 -3.96
N HIS A 126 -2.46 9.64 -2.94
CA HIS A 126 -3.16 9.76 -1.66
C HIS A 126 -3.74 11.17 -1.52
N PRO A 127 -5.06 11.35 -1.73
CA PRO A 127 -5.70 12.66 -1.63
C PRO A 127 -5.52 13.34 -0.28
N ALA A 128 -5.53 12.60 0.81
CA ALA A 128 -5.34 13.10 2.16
C ALA A 128 -3.86 13.30 2.56
N CYS A 129 -2.92 12.97 1.68
CA CYS A 129 -1.47 13.11 1.89
C CYS A 129 -0.90 12.23 3.01
N GLY A 130 -1.61 11.20 3.47
CA GLY A 130 -1.13 10.22 4.44
C GLY A 130 -0.12 9.24 3.86
N VAL A 131 0.57 8.53 4.75
CA VAL A 131 1.40 7.36 4.42
C VAL A 131 0.51 6.21 3.92
N PHE A 132 1.06 5.06 3.61
CA PHE A 132 0.32 3.88 3.18
C PHE A 132 -0.87 3.55 4.08
N SER A 133 -1.98 3.20 3.46
CA SER A 133 -3.08 2.57 4.18
C SER A 133 -2.72 1.13 4.57
N PRO A 134 -3.40 0.53 5.56
CA PRO A 134 -3.27 -0.90 5.86
C PRO A 134 -3.54 -1.79 4.63
N GLY A 135 -4.47 -1.36 3.74
CA GLY A 135 -4.77 -2.05 2.49
C GLY A 135 -3.62 -2.04 1.49
N ASP A 136 -2.87 -0.94 1.43
CA ASP A 136 -1.67 -0.83 0.60
C ASP A 136 -0.59 -1.78 1.10
N LEU A 137 -0.31 -1.76 2.42
CA LEU A 137 0.69 -2.64 3.02
C LEU A 137 0.31 -4.11 2.82
N LEU A 138 -0.98 -4.47 2.99
CA LEU A 138 -1.44 -5.83 2.72
C LEU A 138 -1.25 -6.21 1.24
N SER A 139 -1.63 -5.34 0.32
CA SER A 139 -1.45 -5.57 -1.11
C SER A 139 0.03 -5.72 -1.48
N PHE A 140 0.91 -4.95 -0.82
CA PHE A 140 2.35 -5.02 -1.03
C PHE A 140 2.94 -6.35 -0.53
N VAL A 141 2.63 -6.78 0.70
CA VAL A 141 3.23 -8.01 1.25
C VAL A 141 2.66 -9.27 0.62
N ASP A 142 1.37 -9.31 0.29
CA ASP A 142 0.68 -10.46 -0.30
C ASP A 142 1.15 -10.76 -1.74
N ASN A 143 1.71 -9.78 -2.45
CA ASN A 143 2.10 -9.93 -3.83
C ASN A 143 3.61 -10.01 -3.99
N GLU A 144 4.15 -11.21 -4.18
CA GLU A 144 5.58 -11.44 -4.33
C GLU A 144 6.21 -10.71 -5.53
N SER A 145 5.46 -10.52 -6.60
CA SER A 145 5.91 -9.84 -7.82
C SER A 145 5.96 -8.32 -7.68
N LEU A 146 5.19 -7.73 -6.74
CA LEU A 146 5.23 -6.30 -6.46
C LEU A 146 6.50 -5.95 -5.67
N LYS A 147 7.47 -5.33 -6.32
CA LYS A 147 8.79 -5.04 -5.76
C LYS A 147 8.90 -3.65 -5.15
N LEU A 148 8.15 -2.69 -5.70
CA LEU A 148 8.16 -1.30 -5.28
C LEU A 148 6.73 -0.76 -5.29
N MET A 149 6.28 -0.19 -4.17
CA MET A 149 5.01 0.52 -4.08
C MET A 149 5.25 1.95 -3.62
N ILE A 150 4.59 2.89 -4.26
CA ILE A 150 4.76 4.31 -4.00
C ILE A 150 3.40 4.97 -3.83
N ALA A 151 3.24 5.70 -2.73
CA ALA A 151 2.12 6.59 -2.48
C ALA A 151 2.56 8.04 -2.66
N ILE A 152 1.81 8.80 -3.43
CA ILE A 152 2.08 10.23 -3.72
C ILE A 152 0.97 11.06 -3.13
N GLY A 153 1.28 11.84 -2.11
CA GLY A 153 0.34 12.81 -1.55
C GLY A 153 -0.01 13.92 -2.56
N HIS A 154 -1.23 14.41 -2.50
CA HIS A 154 -1.64 15.58 -3.32
C HIS A 154 -0.82 16.85 -3.01
N ASN A 155 -0.08 16.89 -1.91
CA ASN A 155 0.91 17.90 -1.56
C ASN A 155 2.29 17.70 -2.24
N GLY A 156 2.47 16.61 -2.98
CA GLY A 156 3.72 16.24 -3.65
C GLY A 156 4.69 15.43 -2.77
N HIS A 157 4.32 15.08 -1.54
CA HIS A 157 5.12 14.22 -0.68
C HIS A 157 5.05 12.77 -1.20
N ILE A 158 6.14 12.04 -1.10
CA ILE A 158 6.25 10.66 -1.60
C ILE A 158 6.62 9.75 -0.45
N PHE A 159 5.91 8.63 -0.33
CA PHE A 159 6.27 7.50 0.50
C PHE A 159 6.47 6.28 -0.39
N ALA A 160 7.55 5.54 -0.17
CA ALA A 160 7.79 4.33 -0.93
C ALA A 160 8.22 3.16 -0.04
N VAL A 161 7.79 1.96 -0.40
CA VAL A 161 8.23 0.69 0.19
C VAL A 161 8.78 -0.21 -0.91
N GLU A 162 9.93 -0.84 -0.65
CA GLU A 162 10.66 -1.68 -1.58
C GLU A 162 11.06 -3.00 -0.93
N LYS A 163 10.87 -4.11 -1.63
CA LYS A 163 11.35 -5.43 -1.21
C LYS A 163 12.82 -5.59 -1.57
N SER A 164 13.68 -5.66 -0.57
CA SER A 164 15.11 -5.95 -0.76
C SER A 164 15.36 -7.43 -1.02
N SER A 165 16.62 -7.80 -1.27
CA SER A 165 17.04 -9.21 -1.37
C SER A 165 16.85 -10.00 -0.07
N GLU A 166 16.77 -9.32 1.08
CA GLU A 166 16.57 -9.91 2.41
C GLU A 166 15.09 -10.02 2.81
N TYR A 167 14.17 -9.69 1.90
CA TYR A 167 12.74 -9.68 2.18
C TYR A 167 12.23 -11.04 2.62
N ASN A 168 11.66 -11.10 3.83
CA ASN A 168 11.03 -12.27 4.40
C ASN A 168 9.50 -12.14 4.31
N SER A 169 8.89 -12.83 3.34
CA SER A 169 7.45 -12.74 3.09
C SER A 169 6.60 -13.27 4.24
N ASN A 170 7.05 -14.30 4.97
CA ASN A 170 6.29 -14.87 6.08
C ASN A 170 6.20 -13.90 7.26
N GLU A 171 7.33 -13.31 7.64
CA GLU A 171 7.38 -12.32 8.71
C GLU A 171 6.63 -11.05 8.33
N ALA A 172 6.82 -10.56 7.10
CA ALA A 172 6.14 -9.37 6.61
C ALA A 172 4.61 -9.55 6.60
N ASN A 173 4.13 -10.71 6.16
CA ASN A 173 2.72 -11.06 6.23
C ASN A 173 2.23 -11.08 7.69
N GLY A 174 2.97 -11.69 8.61
CA GLY A 174 2.63 -11.72 10.04
C GLY A 174 2.44 -10.32 10.63
N ILE A 175 3.36 -9.39 10.32
CA ILE A 175 3.32 -7.99 10.77
C ILE A 175 2.04 -7.29 10.27
N VAL A 176 1.74 -7.39 8.98
CA VAL A 176 0.56 -6.72 8.39
C VAL A 176 -0.74 -7.35 8.87
N TRP A 177 -0.75 -8.64 9.19
CA TRP A 177 -1.88 -9.31 9.81
C TRP A 177 -2.16 -8.80 11.22
N GLN A 178 -1.11 -8.64 12.04
CA GLN A 178 -1.25 -8.05 13.38
C GLN A 178 -1.77 -6.62 13.30
N LEU A 179 -1.25 -5.81 12.38
CA LEU A 179 -1.76 -4.46 12.09
C LEU A 179 -3.26 -4.49 11.80
N SER A 180 -3.69 -5.39 10.91
CA SER A 180 -5.11 -5.51 10.53
C SER A 180 -6.00 -5.89 11.71
N ALA A 181 -5.55 -6.86 12.52
CA ALA A 181 -6.28 -7.30 13.71
C ALA A 181 -6.44 -6.19 14.76
N GLU A 182 -5.36 -5.42 15.00
CA GLU A 182 -5.41 -4.29 15.95
C GLU A 182 -6.32 -3.16 15.45
N ILE A 183 -6.30 -2.84 14.17
CA ILE A 183 -7.19 -1.85 13.59
C ILE A 183 -8.65 -2.32 13.67
N ASP A 184 -8.93 -3.58 13.41
CA ASP A 184 -10.28 -4.13 13.54
C ASP A 184 -10.74 -4.09 15.01
N ARG A 185 -9.85 -4.33 15.98
CA ARG A 185 -10.14 -4.15 17.40
C ARG A 185 -10.52 -2.71 17.73
N LEU A 186 -9.74 -1.73 17.24
CA LEU A 186 -10.04 -0.30 17.47
C LEU A 186 -11.36 0.12 16.85
N LYS A 187 -11.73 -0.37 15.69
CA LYS A 187 -13.01 -0.07 15.02
C LYS A 187 -14.23 -0.58 15.78
N ASN A 188 -14.06 -1.65 16.55
CA ASN A 188 -15.14 -2.22 17.37
C ASN A 188 -15.36 -1.49 18.70
N ILE A 189 -14.50 -0.53 19.05
CA ILE A 189 -14.71 0.34 20.21
C ILE A 189 -15.82 1.34 19.89
N PRO A 190 -16.82 1.53 20.79
CA PRO A 190 -17.87 2.51 20.57
C PRO A 190 -17.31 3.92 20.33
N ARG A 191 -17.90 4.68 19.40
CA ARG A 191 -17.43 6.05 19.08
C ARG A 191 -17.52 7.05 20.23
N ALA A 192 -18.37 6.76 21.22
CA ALA A 192 -18.41 7.54 22.47
C ALA A 192 -17.13 7.36 23.32
N GLU A 193 -16.43 6.21 23.18
CA GLU A 193 -15.19 5.91 23.90
C GLU A 193 -13.94 6.19 23.04
N LEU A 194 -14.05 6.01 21.72
CA LEU A 194 -12.97 6.27 20.75
C LEU A 194 -13.52 7.09 19.58
N PRO A 195 -13.51 8.42 19.65
CA PRO A 195 -13.90 9.32 18.55
C PRO A 195 -13.08 9.09 17.29
N ASP A 196 -13.65 9.42 16.11
CA ASP A 196 -13.02 9.19 14.81
C ASP A 196 -11.62 9.80 14.68
N GLU A 197 -11.38 10.99 15.25
CA GLU A 197 -10.07 11.65 15.25
C GLU A 197 -9.01 10.81 16.02
N GLN A 198 -9.37 10.30 17.19
CA GLN A 198 -8.48 9.45 17.99
C GLN A 198 -8.27 8.09 17.34
N LEU A 199 -9.31 7.52 16.70
CA LEU A 199 -9.19 6.29 15.93
C LEU A 199 -8.20 6.48 14.77
N LEU A 200 -8.30 7.61 14.06
CA LEU A 200 -7.37 7.95 12.98
C LEU A 200 -5.94 8.04 13.50
N GLU A 201 -5.71 8.79 14.57
CA GLU A 201 -4.38 8.94 15.17
C GLU A 201 -3.80 7.59 15.62
N GLN A 202 -4.59 6.76 16.29
CA GLN A 202 -4.13 5.43 16.72
C GLN A 202 -3.85 4.51 15.52
N THR A 203 -4.68 4.56 14.48
CA THR A 203 -4.46 3.78 13.26
C THR A 203 -3.17 4.21 12.56
N GLU A 204 -2.90 5.50 12.45
CA GLU A 204 -1.66 6.02 11.88
C GLU A 204 -0.43 5.57 12.67
N LYS A 205 -0.48 5.62 14.01
CA LYS A 205 0.59 5.10 14.88
C LYS A 205 0.87 3.61 14.62
N LEU A 206 -0.19 2.80 14.47
CA LEU A 206 -0.05 1.37 14.17
C LEU A 206 0.56 1.13 12.79
N VAL A 207 0.18 1.91 11.78
CA VAL A 207 0.78 1.83 10.43
C VAL A 207 2.27 2.14 10.48
N TRP A 208 2.66 3.22 11.16
CA TRP A 208 4.07 3.57 11.34
C TRP A 208 4.86 2.50 12.11
N GLN A 209 4.24 1.88 13.10
CA GLN A 209 4.85 0.75 13.81
C GLN A 209 5.07 -0.44 12.87
N ALA A 210 4.06 -0.79 12.08
CA ALA A 210 4.16 -1.87 11.10
C ALA A 210 5.27 -1.60 10.06
N ILE A 211 5.38 -0.38 9.55
CA ILE A 211 6.46 0.01 8.62
C ILE A 211 7.84 -0.21 9.26
N ARG A 212 8.03 0.21 10.52
CA ARG A 212 9.30 -0.02 11.25
C ARG A 212 9.62 -1.50 11.44
N GLU A 213 8.62 -2.34 11.71
CA GLU A 213 8.82 -3.79 11.80
C GLU A 213 9.10 -4.42 10.44
N LEU A 214 8.43 -3.98 9.37
CA LEU A 214 8.70 -4.40 8.00
C LEU A 214 10.14 -4.08 7.58
N GLN A 215 10.68 -2.93 8.00
CA GLN A 215 12.08 -2.57 7.72
C GLN A 215 13.10 -3.57 8.29
N LYS A 216 12.81 -4.16 9.47
CA LYS A 216 13.65 -5.21 10.05
C LYS A 216 13.58 -6.54 9.28
N ASN A 217 12.61 -6.67 8.40
CA ASN A 217 12.32 -7.88 7.63
C ASN A 217 12.51 -7.69 6.12
N GLY A 218 13.47 -6.84 5.75
CA GLY A 218 13.91 -6.65 4.37
C GLY A 218 13.01 -5.77 3.51
N VAL A 219 12.15 -4.95 4.13
CA VAL A 219 11.44 -3.87 3.42
C VAL A 219 12.21 -2.56 3.63
N LYS A 220 12.57 -1.87 2.56
CA LYS A 220 13.09 -0.50 2.62
C LYS A 220 11.95 0.49 2.58
N PHE A 221 12.06 1.55 3.35
CA PHE A 221 11.10 2.65 3.38
C PHE A 221 11.81 3.95 3.01
N TYR A 222 11.17 4.75 2.17
CA TYR A 222 11.66 6.04 1.68
C TYR A 222 10.58 7.12 1.90
N GLU A 223 11.05 8.32 2.27
CA GLU A 223 10.25 9.52 2.51
C GLU A 223 10.91 10.76 1.90
#